data_6d2a280e410a7c147fc6d03285d6b502
#
_entry.id   6d2a280e410a7c147fc6d03285d6b502
#
_cell.length_a   1.000
_cell.length_b   1.000
_cell.length_c   1.000
_cell.angle_alpha   90.00
_cell.angle_beta   90.00
_cell.angle_gamma   90.00
#
_symmetry.space_group_name_H-M   'P 1'
#
loop_
_entity.id
_entity.type
_entity.pdbx_description
1 polymer ?
#
loop_
_entity_poly.entity_id
_entity_poly.type
_entity_poly.pdbx_seq_one_letter_code
_entity_poly.pdbx_strand_id
1 'polypeptide(L)'
;LFMDEADVKTVDKFYEEDGDNLVLKDKVSEEDRDKLNDIFGKPMVIVSTLTSDSKETKAALAKMDIPEGTDPMEALSQMPPEALAAMKEQVSEKIDKMQDSIITQAGVSYVRAEYEAMGEDVDAIQMDYMKSTGLRMILMALITMMAAVCVVFLSSRVAASLGHDLRNSVYNKVIGFSSREYHKFSTASLITRSTNDIQQIQMLLALGFRLILYSPILGIGGVLKVIKTDVSMSWIIALAVILIMLVIVMLFKVAMPRFTKLQTLIDRLNLVTREQLTGIMVSRAFSAEKHEEERFEQANQDLTKTNLFVNRCMTFMMPIMMLIMNGISVLIVYKGAYAIDDGTMQVGDLMAFIQYAMQII
;
A
#
# COMPACT_ATOMS: atom_id res chain seq x y z
N LEU A 1 -7.27 -43.54 -7.75
CA LEU A 1 -8.36 -43.99 -6.87
C LEU A 1 -9.41 -42.87 -6.65
N PHE A 2 -9.01 -41.63 -6.41
CA PHE A 2 -9.88 -40.49 -6.07
C PHE A 2 -10.07 -39.49 -7.20
N MET A 3 -9.47 -39.69 -8.36
CA MET A 3 -9.68 -38.87 -9.57
C MET A 3 -10.77 -39.47 -10.46
N ASP A 4 -11.46 -38.63 -11.21
CA ASP A 4 -12.40 -39.08 -12.22
C ASP A 4 -11.69 -39.42 -13.53
N GLU A 5 -12.28 -40.28 -14.38
CA GLU A 5 -11.66 -40.66 -15.65
C GLU A 5 -11.38 -39.50 -16.59
N ALA A 6 -12.16 -38.42 -16.51
CA ALA A 6 -11.94 -37.18 -17.28
C ALA A 6 -10.70 -36.43 -16.79
N ASP A 7 -10.48 -36.42 -15.49
CA ASP A 7 -9.34 -35.75 -14.84
C ASP A 7 -8.05 -36.54 -15.14
N VAL A 8 -8.08 -37.86 -15.07
CA VAL A 8 -6.93 -38.72 -15.45
C VAL A 8 -6.52 -38.45 -16.89
N LYS A 9 -7.47 -38.42 -17.83
CA LYS A 9 -7.19 -38.11 -19.24
C LYS A 9 -6.63 -36.69 -19.46
N THR A 10 -6.97 -35.75 -18.58
CA THR A 10 -6.45 -34.38 -18.61
C THR A 10 -5.03 -34.33 -18.10
N VAL A 11 -4.75 -35.05 -17.00
CA VAL A 11 -3.40 -35.19 -16.43
C VAL A 11 -2.43 -35.82 -17.43
N ASP A 12 -2.82 -36.92 -18.10
CA ASP A 12 -2.00 -37.63 -19.10
C ASP A 12 -1.53 -36.74 -20.27
N LYS A 13 -2.25 -35.64 -20.57
CA LYS A 13 -1.82 -34.67 -21.60
C LYS A 13 -0.61 -33.87 -21.19
N PHE A 14 -0.47 -33.58 -19.91
CA PHE A 14 0.55 -32.71 -19.36
C PHE A 14 1.76 -33.42 -18.77
N TYR A 15 1.65 -34.73 -18.58
CA TYR A 15 2.75 -35.57 -18.06
C TYR A 15 3.31 -36.49 -19.13
N GLU A 16 4.56 -36.87 -18.97
CA GLU A 16 5.26 -37.87 -19.77
C GLU A 16 5.77 -38.96 -18.82
N GLU A 17 5.72 -40.20 -19.28
CA GLU A 17 6.29 -41.34 -18.54
C GLU A 17 7.81 -41.32 -18.66
N ASP A 18 8.51 -41.26 -17.53
CA ASP A 18 9.96 -41.40 -17.44
C ASP A 18 10.27 -42.57 -16.48
N GLY A 19 10.31 -43.78 -17.01
CA GLY A 19 10.40 -45.02 -16.24
C GLY A 19 9.12 -45.31 -15.45
N ASP A 20 9.22 -45.40 -14.13
CA ASP A 20 8.08 -45.60 -13.23
C ASP A 20 7.46 -44.29 -12.74
N ASN A 21 7.98 -43.13 -13.19
CA ASN A 21 7.54 -41.81 -12.75
C ASN A 21 6.84 -41.04 -13.87
N LEU A 22 5.88 -40.19 -13.50
CA LEU A 22 5.24 -39.23 -14.39
C LEU A 22 5.90 -37.88 -14.18
N VAL A 23 6.52 -37.34 -15.22
CA VAL A 23 7.20 -36.04 -15.20
C VAL A 23 6.40 -34.98 -15.98
N LEU A 24 6.24 -33.81 -15.38
CA LEU A 24 5.53 -32.69 -16.02
C LEU A 24 6.31 -32.19 -17.23
N LYS A 25 5.65 -32.01 -18.38
CA LYS A 25 6.25 -31.48 -19.60
C LYS A 25 6.79 -30.06 -19.43
N ASP A 26 7.91 -29.74 -20.06
CA ASP A 26 8.60 -28.44 -19.94
C ASP A 26 7.77 -27.19 -20.35
N LYS A 27 6.69 -27.37 -21.11
CA LYS A 27 5.87 -26.29 -21.69
C LYS A 27 4.44 -26.26 -21.17
N VAL A 28 4.24 -26.28 -19.86
CA VAL A 28 2.92 -26.12 -19.27
C VAL A 28 2.72 -24.63 -18.89
N SER A 29 1.64 -24.03 -19.40
CA SER A 29 1.29 -22.62 -19.11
C SER A 29 0.86 -22.45 -17.63
N GLU A 30 0.93 -21.23 -17.08
CA GLU A 30 0.42 -20.95 -15.71
C GLU A 30 -1.07 -21.31 -15.58
N GLU A 31 -1.87 -21.03 -16.61
CA GLU A 31 -3.31 -21.35 -16.65
C GLU A 31 -3.58 -22.87 -16.60
N ASP A 32 -2.72 -23.66 -17.25
CA ASP A 32 -2.84 -25.12 -17.24
C ASP A 32 -2.34 -25.70 -15.91
N ARG A 33 -1.36 -25.07 -15.27
CA ARG A 33 -0.94 -25.43 -13.90
C ARG A 33 -2.03 -25.18 -12.88
N ASP A 34 -2.77 -24.09 -12.99
CA ASP A 34 -3.92 -23.79 -12.13
C ASP A 34 -5.00 -24.86 -12.28
N LYS A 35 -5.31 -25.29 -13.53
CA LYS A 35 -6.24 -26.41 -13.79
C LYS A 35 -5.75 -27.73 -13.17
N LEU A 36 -4.45 -28.01 -13.25
CA LEU A 36 -3.86 -29.20 -12.62
C LEU A 36 -3.95 -29.12 -11.09
N ASN A 37 -3.72 -27.93 -10.50
CA ASN A 37 -3.87 -27.74 -9.05
C ASN A 37 -5.30 -28.03 -8.58
N ASP A 38 -6.32 -27.61 -9.34
CA ASP A 38 -7.72 -27.88 -9.03
C ASP A 38 -8.03 -29.39 -9.11
N ILE A 39 -7.48 -30.09 -10.12
CA ILE A 39 -7.65 -31.52 -10.32
C ILE A 39 -6.97 -32.34 -9.18
N PHE A 40 -5.74 -31.96 -8.81
CA PHE A 40 -4.98 -32.66 -7.78
C PHE A 40 -5.41 -32.28 -6.36
N GLY A 41 -5.89 -31.06 -6.15
CA GLY A 41 -6.17 -30.53 -4.82
C GLY A 41 -7.12 -31.40 -4.00
N LYS A 42 -8.27 -31.77 -4.54
CA LYS A 42 -9.26 -32.61 -3.85
C LYS A 42 -8.73 -34.01 -3.51
N PRO A 43 -8.14 -34.79 -4.46
CA PRO A 43 -7.52 -36.05 -4.17
C PRO A 43 -6.42 -35.99 -3.10
N MET A 44 -5.57 -34.97 -3.14
CA MET A 44 -4.50 -34.76 -2.14
C MET A 44 -5.05 -34.52 -0.73
N VAL A 45 -6.13 -33.78 -0.58
CA VAL A 45 -6.81 -33.59 0.71
C VAL A 45 -7.35 -34.89 1.23
N ILE A 46 -7.96 -35.70 0.37
CA ILE A 46 -8.49 -37.02 0.75
C ILE A 46 -7.38 -37.93 1.28
N VAL A 47 -6.29 -38.04 0.51
CA VAL A 47 -5.14 -38.87 0.89
C VAL A 47 -4.48 -38.31 2.16
N SER A 48 -4.21 -37.04 2.24
CA SER A 48 -3.66 -36.38 3.42
C SER A 48 -4.50 -36.62 4.68
N THR A 49 -5.83 -36.58 4.55
CA THR A 49 -6.73 -36.84 5.68
C THR A 49 -6.69 -38.30 6.10
N LEU A 50 -6.58 -39.24 5.17
CA LEU A 50 -6.55 -40.66 5.42
C LEU A 50 -5.19 -41.17 5.96
N THR A 51 -4.09 -40.52 5.54
CA THR A 51 -2.72 -40.84 6.00
C THR A 51 -2.31 -40.09 7.26
N SER A 52 -3.08 -39.06 7.65
CA SER A 52 -2.82 -38.30 8.86
C SER A 52 -2.95 -39.15 10.12
N ASP A 53 -1.97 -39.05 11.01
CA ASP A 53 -1.93 -39.79 12.28
C ASP A 53 -2.80 -39.12 13.37
N SER A 54 -3.88 -38.41 12.97
CA SER A 54 -4.79 -37.73 13.89
C SER A 54 -5.74 -38.70 14.61
N LYS A 55 -6.16 -38.34 15.83
CA LYS A 55 -7.15 -39.12 16.59
C LYS A 55 -8.48 -39.28 15.83
N GLU A 56 -8.84 -38.28 15.02
CA GLU A 56 -10.06 -38.28 14.23
C GLU A 56 -9.98 -39.25 13.06
N THR A 57 -8.83 -39.32 12.40
CA THR A 57 -8.54 -40.26 11.32
C THR A 57 -8.55 -41.71 11.85
N LYS A 58 -7.89 -41.97 13.00
CA LYS A 58 -7.90 -43.27 13.64
C LYS A 58 -9.32 -43.69 14.04
N ALA A 59 -10.13 -42.77 14.54
CA ALA A 59 -11.53 -43.04 14.88
C ALA A 59 -12.41 -43.29 13.64
N ALA A 60 -12.11 -42.63 12.51
CA ALA A 60 -12.80 -42.87 11.24
C ALA A 60 -12.41 -44.23 10.62
N LEU A 61 -11.13 -44.55 10.62
CA LEU A 61 -10.60 -45.84 10.14
C LEU A 61 -11.08 -47.02 11.02
N ALA A 62 -11.15 -46.84 12.35
CA ALA A 62 -11.70 -47.84 13.26
C ALA A 62 -13.20 -48.13 13.03
N LYS A 63 -13.98 -47.13 12.55
CA LYS A 63 -15.37 -47.35 12.13
C LYS A 63 -15.50 -48.11 10.81
N MET A 64 -14.43 -48.23 10.05
CA MET A 64 -14.37 -48.91 8.76
C MET A 64 -13.85 -50.37 8.88
N ASP A 65 -13.69 -50.87 10.10
CA ASP A 65 -13.22 -52.25 10.39
C ASP A 65 -11.82 -52.55 9.78
N ILE A 66 -10.98 -51.53 9.62
CA ILE A 66 -9.60 -51.66 9.12
C ILE A 66 -8.70 -52.02 10.30
N PRO A 67 -7.92 -53.13 10.24
CA PRO A 67 -7.02 -53.53 11.31
C PRO A 67 -5.95 -52.47 11.60
N GLU A 68 -5.68 -52.24 12.89
CA GLU A 68 -4.58 -51.35 13.30
C GLU A 68 -3.24 -51.82 12.70
N GLY A 69 -2.57 -50.96 11.93
CA GLY A 69 -1.27 -51.25 11.32
C GLY A 69 -1.30 -51.58 9.83
N THR A 70 -2.47 -51.62 9.20
CA THR A 70 -2.58 -51.77 7.73
C THR A 70 -2.42 -50.35 7.07
N ASP A 71 -1.69 -50.32 5.97
CA ASP A 71 -1.61 -49.07 5.17
C ASP A 71 -3.03 -48.68 4.73
N PRO A 72 -3.51 -47.48 5.08
CA PRO A 72 -4.86 -47.04 4.73
C PRO A 72 -5.14 -47.08 3.22
N MET A 73 -4.14 -46.83 2.38
CA MET A 73 -4.28 -46.89 0.93
C MET A 73 -4.40 -48.31 0.40
N GLU A 74 -3.70 -49.27 0.99
CA GLU A 74 -3.81 -50.69 0.64
C GLU A 74 -5.19 -51.24 1.05
N ALA A 75 -5.68 -50.86 2.22
CA ALA A 75 -7.01 -51.23 2.70
C ALA A 75 -8.13 -50.66 1.80
N LEU A 76 -8.01 -49.42 1.35
CA LEU A 76 -8.94 -48.77 0.42
C LEU A 76 -8.93 -49.41 -0.97
N SER A 77 -7.77 -49.88 -1.45
CA SER A 77 -7.66 -50.59 -2.75
C SER A 77 -8.35 -51.95 -2.77
N GLN A 78 -8.54 -52.57 -1.60
CA GLN A 78 -9.20 -53.87 -1.43
C GLN A 78 -10.70 -53.74 -1.16
N MET A 79 -11.26 -52.55 -1.03
CA MET A 79 -12.68 -52.31 -0.80
C MET A 79 -13.54 -52.63 -2.04
N PRO A 80 -14.78 -53.09 -1.83
CA PRO A 80 -15.74 -53.24 -2.93
C PRO A 80 -15.99 -51.90 -3.64
N PRO A 81 -16.09 -51.88 -4.98
CA PRO A 81 -16.28 -50.65 -5.76
C PRO A 81 -17.47 -49.77 -5.31
N GLU A 82 -18.56 -50.40 -4.86
CA GLU A 82 -19.76 -49.72 -4.36
C GLU A 82 -19.51 -48.96 -3.04
N ALA A 83 -18.74 -49.55 -2.12
CA ALA A 83 -18.36 -48.93 -0.85
C ALA A 83 -17.38 -47.76 -1.06
N LEU A 84 -16.44 -47.94 -1.98
CA LEU A 84 -15.49 -46.89 -2.35
C LEU A 84 -16.21 -45.69 -3.02
N ALA A 85 -17.20 -45.94 -3.90
CA ALA A 85 -17.98 -44.89 -4.55
C ALA A 85 -18.83 -44.09 -3.53
N ALA A 86 -19.49 -44.78 -2.59
CA ALA A 86 -20.28 -44.10 -1.55
C ALA A 86 -19.39 -43.26 -0.61
N MET A 87 -18.19 -43.74 -0.27
CA MET A 87 -17.22 -43.01 0.51
C MET A 87 -16.68 -41.77 -0.26
N LYS A 88 -16.36 -41.95 -1.54
CA LYS A 88 -15.92 -40.86 -2.43
C LYS A 88 -16.95 -39.76 -2.50
N GLU A 89 -18.23 -40.08 -2.63
CA GLU A 89 -19.34 -39.14 -2.67
C GLU A 89 -19.49 -38.36 -1.36
N GLN A 90 -19.46 -39.06 -0.20
CA GLN A 90 -19.53 -38.40 1.11
C GLN A 90 -18.35 -37.46 1.41
N VAL A 91 -17.16 -37.89 1.02
CA VAL A 91 -15.93 -37.08 1.21
C VAL A 91 -15.91 -35.89 0.25
N SER A 92 -16.30 -36.10 -1.01
CA SER A 92 -16.41 -35.05 -2.01
C SER A 92 -17.40 -33.97 -1.57
N GLU A 93 -18.59 -34.34 -1.04
CA GLU A 93 -19.58 -33.37 -0.52
C GLU A 93 -19.03 -32.56 0.66
N LYS A 94 -18.17 -33.13 1.49
CA LYS A 94 -17.49 -32.38 2.57
C LYS A 94 -16.42 -31.44 2.02
N ILE A 95 -15.62 -31.92 1.06
CA ILE A 95 -14.54 -31.13 0.44
C ILE A 95 -15.10 -30.00 -0.42
N ASP A 96 -16.23 -30.23 -1.13
CA ASP A 96 -16.91 -29.20 -1.90
C ASP A 96 -17.47 -28.04 -1.03
N LYS A 97 -17.63 -28.30 0.27
CA LYS A 97 -17.95 -27.26 1.27
C LYS A 97 -16.71 -26.63 1.90
N MET A 98 -15.52 -27.21 1.66
CA MET A 98 -14.24 -26.64 2.09
C MET A 98 -13.81 -25.57 1.11
N GLN A 99 -13.17 -24.55 1.64
CA GLN A 99 -12.67 -23.45 0.81
C GLN A 99 -11.34 -23.84 0.17
N ASP A 100 -11.08 -23.28 -1.02
CA ASP A 100 -9.92 -23.60 -1.85
C ASP A 100 -8.58 -23.46 -1.13
N SER A 101 -8.48 -22.55 -0.15
CA SER A 101 -7.24 -22.36 0.62
C SER A 101 -6.98 -23.48 1.63
N ILE A 102 -8.02 -24.10 2.19
CA ILE A 102 -7.87 -25.27 3.08
C ILE A 102 -7.41 -26.46 2.23
N ILE A 103 -7.97 -26.58 1.03
CA ILE A 103 -7.57 -27.58 0.04
C ILE A 103 -6.10 -27.39 -0.32
N THR A 104 -5.69 -26.15 -0.61
CA THR A 104 -4.30 -25.82 -0.94
C THR A 104 -3.36 -26.11 0.23
N GLN A 105 -3.71 -25.74 1.47
CA GLN A 105 -2.87 -26.03 2.64
C GLN A 105 -2.72 -27.53 2.92
N ALA A 106 -3.80 -28.29 2.79
CA ALA A 106 -3.74 -29.74 2.93
C ALA A 106 -2.92 -30.36 1.79
N GLY A 107 -3.05 -29.89 0.56
CA GLY A 107 -2.23 -30.29 -0.57
C GLY A 107 -0.74 -30.03 -0.34
N VAL A 108 -0.38 -28.83 0.17
CA VAL A 108 1.01 -28.49 0.50
C VAL A 108 1.56 -29.39 1.59
N SER A 109 0.78 -29.71 2.64
CA SER A 109 1.23 -30.61 3.72
C SER A 109 1.43 -32.02 3.22
N TYR A 110 0.59 -32.51 2.30
CA TYR A 110 0.72 -33.80 1.66
C TYR A 110 2.00 -33.88 0.79
N VAL A 111 2.18 -32.90 -0.09
CA VAL A 111 3.38 -32.82 -0.96
C VAL A 111 4.66 -32.75 -0.13
N ARG A 112 4.64 -32.02 0.98
CA ARG A 112 5.78 -31.98 1.91
C ARG A 112 6.09 -33.39 2.48
N ALA A 113 5.09 -34.09 2.95
CA ALA A 113 5.25 -35.44 3.50
C ALA A 113 5.79 -36.44 2.46
N GLU A 114 5.32 -36.30 1.20
CA GLU A 114 5.81 -37.14 0.09
C GLU A 114 7.28 -36.84 -0.25
N TYR A 115 7.69 -35.58 -0.31
CA TYR A 115 9.10 -35.23 -0.52
C TYR A 115 10.00 -35.75 0.62
N GLU A 116 9.55 -35.64 1.88
CA GLU A 116 10.26 -36.21 3.04
C GLU A 116 10.36 -37.74 2.93
N ALA A 117 9.29 -38.43 2.48
CA ALA A 117 9.29 -39.89 2.28
C ALA A 117 10.19 -40.32 1.11
N MET A 118 10.32 -39.50 0.06
CA MET A 118 11.29 -39.73 -1.04
C MET A 118 12.74 -39.45 -0.64
N GLY A 119 12.98 -38.94 0.57
CA GLY A 119 14.32 -38.63 1.07
C GLY A 119 14.86 -37.28 0.61
N GLU A 120 14.01 -36.42 0.03
CA GLU A 120 14.39 -35.05 -0.34
C GLU A 120 14.44 -34.14 0.90
N ASP A 121 15.42 -33.28 0.96
CA ASP A 121 15.54 -32.27 2.03
C ASP A 121 14.61 -31.10 1.75
N VAL A 122 13.38 -31.19 2.27
CA VAL A 122 12.34 -30.14 2.07
C VAL A 122 12.78 -28.81 2.65
N ASP A 123 13.54 -28.81 3.74
CA ASP A 123 14.05 -27.59 4.36
C ASP A 123 15.10 -26.93 3.45
N ALA A 124 15.92 -27.72 2.74
CA ALA A 124 16.85 -27.19 1.74
C ALA A 124 16.12 -26.58 0.54
N ILE A 125 15.08 -27.24 0.02
CA ILE A 125 14.24 -26.72 -1.08
C ILE A 125 13.58 -25.41 -0.67
N GLN A 126 12.97 -25.36 0.51
CA GLN A 126 12.35 -24.15 1.05
C GLN A 126 13.37 -23.04 1.25
N MET A 127 14.55 -23.34 1.76
CA MET A 127 15.63 -22.40 1.98
C MET A 127 16.14 -21.81 0.65
N ASP A 128 16.27 -22.61 -0.40
CA ASP A 128 16.72 -22.16 -1.71
C ASP A 128 15.67 -21.23 -2.37
N TYR A 129 14.39 -21.58 -2.26
CA TYR A 129 13.29 -20.72 -2.69
C TYR A 129 13.30 -19.37 -1.93
N MET A 130 13.48 -19.40 -0.61
CA MET A 130 13.56 -18.20 0.23
C MET A 130 14.76 -17.33 -0.16
N LYS A 131 15.95 -17.92 -0.41
CA LYS A 131 17.14 -17.19 -0.87
C LYS A 131 16.90 -16.54 -2.25
N SER A 132 16.34 -17.29 -3.19
CA SER A 132 16.02 -16.80 -4.53
C SER A 132 15.02 -15.65 -4.48
N THR A 133 13.96 -15.80 -3.71
CA THR A 133 12.93 -14.77 -3.53
C THR A 133 13.51 -13.55 -2.80
N GLY A 134 14.28 -13.77 -1.75
CA GLY A 134 14.97 -12.69 -1.03
C GLY A 134 15.93 -11.90 -1.92
N LEU A 135 16.68 -12.58 -2.78
CA LEU A 135 17.56 -11.92 -3.76
C LEU A 135 16.76 -11.07 -4.76
N ARG A 136 15.64 -11.61 -5.27
CA ARG A 136 14.73 -10.84 -6.15
C ARG A 136 14.18 -9.59 -5.47
N MET A 137 13.79 -9.70 -4.19
CA MET A 137 13.33 -8.56 -3.39
C MET A 137 14.42 -7.50 -3.25
N ILE A 138 15.68 -7.89 -2.96
CA ILE A 138 16.83 -6.98 -2.86
C ILE A 138 17.07 -6.29 -4.21
N LEU A 139 17.05 -7.04 -5.32
CA LEU A 139 17.21 -6.46 -6.66
C LEU A 139 16.14 -5.44 -6.99
N MET A 140 14.85 -5.75 -6.69
CA MET A 140 13.75 -4.81 -6.87
C MET A 140 13.89 -3.57 -6.00
N ALA A 141 14.35 -3.72 -4.74
CA ALA A 141 14.62 -2.59 -3.86
C ALA A 141 15.75 -1.69 -4.42
N LEU A 142 16.81 -2.27 -4.96
CA LEU A 142 17.90 -1.53 -5.62
C LEU A 142 17.41 -0.78 -6.87
N ILE A 143 16.60 -1.41 -7.71
CA ILE A 143 15.98 -0.76 -8.87
C ILE A 143 15.12 0.42 -8.44
N THR A 144 14.28 0.24 -7.42
CA THR A 144 13.43 1.30 -6.86
C THR A 144 14.28 2.45 -6.29
N MET A 145 15.37 2.14 -5.58
CA MET A 145 16.29 3.14 -5.08
C MET A 145 16.96 3.94 -6.23
N MET A 146 17.45 3.26 -7.27
CA MET A 146 18.01 3.91 -8.45
C MET A 146 17.00 4.82 -9.15
N ALA A 147 15.77 4.34 -9.33
CA ALA A 147 14.69 5.13 -9.91
C ALA A 147 14.40 6.39 -9.07
N ALA A 148 14.35 6.26 -7.74
CA ALA A 148 14.14 7.40 -6.84
C ALA A 148 15.26 8.44 -6.94
N VAL A 149 16.52 8.00 -6.99
CA VAL A 149 17.69 8.88 -7.20
C VAL A 149 17.59 9.60 -8.56
N CYS A 150 17.25 8.87 -9.61
CA CYS A 150 17.06 9.47 -10.95
C CYS A 150 15.94 10.52 -10.96
N VAL A 151 14.81 10.27 -10.29
CA VAL A 151 13.71 11.24 -10.18
C VAL A 151 14.18 12.51 -9.48
N VAL A 152 14.86 12.40 -8.33
CA VAL A 152 15.37 13.55 -7.59
C VAL A 152 16.40 14.33 -8.42
N PHE A 153 17.32 13.63 -9.06
CA PHE A 153 18.35 14.24 -9.92
C PHE A 153 17.73 14.99 -11.10
N LEU A 154 16.80 14.36 -11.83
CA LEU A 154 16.15 14.98 -12.98
C LEU A 154 15.28 16.18 -12.56
N SER A 155 14.50 16.04 -11.49
CA SER A 155 13.68 17.13 -10.96
C SER A 155 14.53 18.33 -10.55
N SER A 156 15.64 18.10 -9.86
CA SER A 156 16.56 19.16 -9.45
C SER A 156 17.24 19.84 -10.65
N ARG A 157 17.63 19.06 -11.66
CA ARG A 157 18.23 19.57 -12.89
C ARG A 157 17.26 20.45 -13.70
N VAL A 158 16.01 19.98 -13.84
CA VAL A 158 14.97 20.76 -14.53
C VAL A 158 14.66 22.04 -13.77
N ALA A 159 14.51 21.97 -12.45
CA ALA A 159 14.26 23.15 -11.62
C ALA A 159 15.41 24.16 -11.67
N ALA A 160 16.66 23.68 -11.66
CA ALA A 160 17.84 24.53 -11.78
C ALA A 160 17.95 25.21 -13.17
N SER A 161 17.68 24.45 -14.24
CA SER A 161 17.67 24.98 -15.61
C SER A 161 16.60 26.05 -15.77
N LEU A 162 15.38 25.79 -15.28
CA LEU A 162 14.31 26.79 -15.31
C LEU A 162 14.65 28.03 -14.49
N GLY A 163 15.26 27.86 -13.31
CA GLY A 163 15.72 29.00 -12.51
C GLY A 163 16.78 29.84 -13.22
N HIS A 164 17.69 29.22 -13.95
CA HIS A 164 18.66 29.92 -14.82
C HIS A 164 17.95 30.71 -15.93
N ASP A 165 17.04 30.07 -16.66
CA ASP A 165 16.35 30.67 -17.79
C ASP A 165 15.43 31.84 -17.36
N LEU A 166 14.75 31.68 -16.21
CA LEU A 166 13.95 32.76 -15.61
C LEU A 166 14.83 33.95 -15.21
N ARG A 167 15.98 33.72 -14.55
CA ARG A 167 16.92 34.79 -14.19
C ARG A 167 17.40 35.55 -15.42
N ASN A 168 17.82 34.81 -16.45
CA ASN A 168 18.26 35.40 -17.70
C ASN A 168 17.15 36.22 -18.38
N SER A 169 15.93 35.66 -18.42
CA SER A 169 14.77 36.36 -19.01
C SER A 169 14.40 37.64 -18.26
N VAL A 170 14.39 37.60 -16.92
CA VAL A 170 14.11 38.77 -16.08
C VAL A 170 15.19 39.80 -16.26
N TYR A 171 16.49 39.41 -16.24
CA TYR A 171 17.62 40.30 -16.42
C TYR A 171 17.59 41.03 -17.79
N ASN A 172 17.41 40.26 -18.86
CA ASN A 172 17.31 40.83 -20.21
C ASN A 172 16.11 41.77 -20.36
N LYS A 173 14.98 41.44 -19.70
CA LYS A 173 13.80 42.32 -19.69
C LYS A 173 14.06 43.62 -18.96
N VAL A 174 14.71 43.56 -17.79
CA VAL A 174 15.05 44.75 -16.98
C VAL A 174 16.04 45.66 -17.69
N ILE A 175 17.07 45.12 -18.37
CA ILE A 175 18.02 45.91 -19.17
C ILE A 175 17.29 46.63 -20.33
N GLY A 176 16.28 45.99 -20.91
CA GLY A 176 15.49 46.59 -21.98
C GLY A 176 14.43 47.60 -21.53
N PHE A 177 14.33 47.90 -20.22
CA PHE A 177 13.36 48.90 -19.72
C PHE A 177 13.70 50.29 -20.19
N SER A 178 12.68 51.03 -20.62
CA SER A 178 12.77 52.51 -20.77
C SER A 178 12.92 53.15 -19.39
N SER A 179 13.45 54.38 -19.35
CA SER A 179 13.55 55.16 -18.11
C SER A 179 12.21 55.28 -17.36
N ARG A 180 11.10 55.40 -18.07
CA ARG A 180 9.76 55.48 -17.50
C ARG A 180 9.31 54.14 -16.85
N GLU A 181 9.69 53.02 -17.42
CA GLU A 181 9.37 51.70 -16.87
C GLU A 181 10.24 51.38 -15.66
N TYR A 182 11.51 51.71 -15.71
CA TYR A 182 12.44 51.54 -14.59
C TYR A 182 11.98 52.25 -13.32
N HIS A 183 11.47 53.52 -13.46
CA HIS A 183 10.98 54.29 -12.31
C HIS A 183 9.69 53.76 -11.69
N LYS A 184 9.00 52.82 -12.32
CA LYS A 184 7.82 52.17 -11.73
C LYS A 184 8.18 51.11 -10.67
N PHE A 185 9.41 50.65 -10.66
CA PHE A 185 9.89 49.62 -9.74
C PHE A 185 11.03 50.16 -8.89
N SER A 186 11.06 49.77 -7.59
CA SER A 186 12.25 50.05 -6.80
C SER A 186 13.35 49.05 -7.17
N THR A 187 14.61 49.49 -7.11
CA THR A 187 15.79 48.65 -7.35
C THR A 187 15.77 47.40 -6.44
N ALA A 188 15.41 47.58 -5.16
CA ALA A 188 15.25 46.51 -4.22
C ALA A 188 14.24 45.43 -4.67
N SER A 189 13.08 45.89 -5.21
CA SER A 189 12.05 44.96 -5.74
C SER A 189 12.55 44.17 -6.94
N LEU A 190 13.29 44.80 -7.86
CA LEU A 190 13.85 44.12 -9.03
C LEU A 190 14.91 43.07 -8.62
N ILE A 191 15.72 43.37 -7.63
CA ILE A 191 16.72 42.43 -7.09
C ILE A 191 15.99 41.25 -6.45
N THR A 192 14.99 41.48 -5.58
CA THR A 192 14.24 40.39 -4.91
C THR A 192 13.56 39.46 -5.93
N ARG A 193 12.95 40.01 -6.96
CA ARG A 193 12.30 39.24 -8.05
C ARG A 193 13.30 38.42 -8.84
N SER A 194 14.49 38.97 -9.10
CA SER A 194 15.54 38.28 -9.87
C SER A 194 16.27 37.19 -9.07
N THR A 195 16.18 37.22 -7.74
CA THR A 195 16.91 36.30 -6.84
C THR A 195 15.92 35.41 -6.06
N ASN A 196 15.28 35.97 -5.02
CA ASN A 196 14.49 35.25 -4.05
C ASN A 196 13.21 34.63 -4.66
N ASP A 197 12.46 35.41 -5.46
CA ASP A 197 11.21 34.89 -6.05
C ASP A 197 11.48 33.75 -7.02
N ILE A 198 12.54 33.85 -7.83
CA ILE A 198 12.93 32.77 -8.74
C ILE A 198 13.42 31.54 -7.95
N GLN A 199 14.12 31.73 -6.83
CA GLN A 199 14.56 30.64 -5.97
C GLN A 199 13.36 29.93 -5.34
N GLN A 200 12.32 30.65 -4.94
CA GLN A 200 11.08 30.04 -4.43
C GLN A 200 10.36 29.24 -5.51
N ILE A 201 10.28 29.75 -6.75
CA ILE A 201 9.72 29.02 -7.89
C ILE A 201 10.53 27.74 -8.15
N GLN A 202 11.85 27.85 -8.14
CA GLN A 202 12.74 26.69 -8.33
C GLN A 202 12.53 25.60 -7.26
N MET A 203 12.39 26.01 -5.99
CA MET A 203 12.11 25.10 -4.89
C MET A 203 10.73 24.44 -5.04
N LEU A 204 9.69 25.22 -5.36
CA LEU A 204 8.34 24.74 -5.62
C LEU A 204 8.30 23.70 -6.74
N LEU A 205 9.03 23.93 -7.82
CA LEU A 205 9.10 22.99 -8.95
C LEU A 205 9.85 21.71 -8.60
N ALA A 206 10.98 21.82 -7.89
CA ALA A 206 11.76 20.66 -7.47
C ALA A 206 10.93 19.73 -6.57
N LEU A 207 10.19 20.27 -5.60
CA LEU A 207 9.29 19.53 -4.72
C LEU A 207 8.00 19.09 -5.44
N GLY A 208 7.44 19.99 -6.25
CA GLY A 208 6.17 19.76 -6.94
C GLY A 208 6.23 18.63 -7.94
N PHE A 209 7.27 18.55 -8.76
CA PHE A 209 7.45 17.45 -9.71
C PHE A 209 7.54 16.11 -9.00
N ARG A 210 8.22 16.05 -7.85
CA ARG A 210 8.32 14.83 -7.06
C ARG A 210 6.95 14.41 -6.54
N LEU A 211 6.17 15.32 -5.95
CA LEU A 211 4.87 15.01 -5.36
C LEU A 211 3.82 14.69 -6.43
N ILE A 212 3.73 15.52 -7.48
CA ILE A 212 2.71 15.39 -8.53
C ILE A 212 2.88 14.12 -9.35
N LEU A 213 4.12 13.67 -9.58
CA LEU A 213 4.37 12.44 -10.35
C LEU A 213 4.33 11.20 -9.47
N TYR A 214 4.88 11.25 -8.26
CA TYR A 214 5.02 10.09 -7.39
C TYR A 214 3.69 9.66 -6.77
N SER A 215 2.89 10.59 -6.25
CA SER A 215 1.65 10.27 -5.55
C SER A 215 0.61 9.55 -6.41
N PRO A 216 0.32 9.98 -7.69
CA PRO A 216 -0.62 9.23 -8.52
C PRO A 216 -0.14 7.82 -8.88
N ILE A 217 1.17 7.64 -9.11
CA ILE A 217 1.73 6.34 -9.44
C ILE A 217 1.56 5.37 -8.26
N LEU A 218 1.87 5.83 -7.04
CA LEU A 218 1.68 5.02 -5.83
C LEU A 218 0.21 4.74 -5.55
N GLY A 219 -0.64 5.77 -5.65
CA GLY A 219 -2.08 5.63 -5.39
C GLY A 219 -2.75 4.67 -6.37
N ILE A 220 -2.56 4.88 -7.67
CA ILE A 220 -3.14 4.01 -8.71
C ILE A 220 -2.54 2.60 -8.62
N GLY A 221 -1.21 2.49 -8.48
CA GLY A 221 -0.54 1.20 -8.34
C GLY A 221 -1.01 0.42 -7.12
N GLY A 222 -1.19 1.09 -5.97
CA GLY A 222 -1.72 0.51 -4.76
C GLY A 222 -3.16 0.01 -4.93
N VAL A 223 -4.05 0.83 -5.50
CA VAL A 223 -5.45 0.45 -5.77
C VAL A 223 -5.52 -0.77 -6.70
N LEU A 224 -4.74 -0.78 -7.78
CA LEU A 224 -4.70 -1.91 -8.71
C LEU A 224 -4.22 -3.20 -8.04
N LYS A 225 -3.24 -3.11 -7.14
CA LYS A 225 -2.76 -4.26 -6.37
C LYS A 225 -3.80 -4.78 -5.39
N VAL A 226 -4.46 -3.89 -4.66
CA VAL A 226 -5.54 -4.23 -3.72
C VAL A 226 -6.68 -4.99 -4.41
N ILE A 227 -7.15 -4.49 -5.56
CA ILE A 227 -8.21 -5.13 -6.35
C ILE A 227 -7.80 -6.54 -6.82
N LYS A 228 -6.50 -6.73 -7.15
CA LYS A 228 -5.98 -8.04 -7.57
C LYS A 228 -5.80 -9.02 -6.41
N THR A 229 -5.55 -8.54 -5.20
CA THR A 229 -5.33 -9.38 -4.03
C THR A 229 -6.66 -9.90 -3.48
N ASP A 230 -7.62 -9.04 -3.21
CA ASP A 230 -8.96 -9.43 -2.76
C ASP A 230 -9.98 -8.33 -3.05
N VAL A 231 -10.95 -8.65 -3.91
CA VAL A 231 -12.04 -7.75 -4.27
C VAL A 231 -12.99 -7.53 -3.09
N SER A 232 -13.20 -8.57 -2.25
CA SER A 232 -14.16 -8.53 -1.15
C SER A 232 -13.78 -7.52 -0.07
N MET A 233 -12.47 -7.26 0.14
CA MET A 233 -11.94 -6.32 1.11
C MET A 233 -11.62 -4.93 0.54
N SER A 234 -11.70 -4.75 -0.79
CA SER A 234 -11.35 -3.49 -1.47
C SER A 234 -12.20 -2.30 -1.04
N TRP A 235 -13.44 -2.53 -0.54
CA TRP A 235 -14.30 -1.48 -0.01
C TRP A 235 -13.69 -0.75 1.21
N ILE A 236 -12.82 -1.43 1.98
CA ILE A 236 -12.13 -0.84 3.14
C ILE A 236 -11.19 0.28 2.67
N ILE A 237 -10.48 0.06 1.56
CA ILE A 237 -9.62 1.07 0.96
C ILE A 237 -10.46 2.24 0.41
N ALA A 238 -11.59 1.95 -0.24
CA ALA A 238 -12.50 2.99 -0.69
C ALA A 238 -13.01 3.84 0.49
N LEU A 239 -13.37 3.21 1.61
CA LEU A 239 -13.75 3.90 2.84
C LEU A 239 -12.62 4.79 3.36
N ALA A 240 -11.36 4.28 3.39
CA ALA A 240 -10.21 5.05 3.82
C ALA A 240 -10.02 6.31 2.95
N VAL A 241 -10.04 6.15 1.63
CA VAL A 241 -9.90 7.26 0.68
C VAL A 241 -11.02 8.30 0.87
N ILE A 242 -12.27 7.85 1.04
CA ILE A 242 -13.41 8.75 1.30
C ILE A 242 -13.21 9.53 2.60
N LEU A 243 -12.81 8.88 3.68
CA LEU A 243 -12.56 9.54 4.97
C LEU A 243 -11.46 10.57 4.87
N ILE A 244 -10.36 10.25 4.19
CA ILE A 244 -9.24 11.17 3.97
C ILE A 244 -9.69 12.37 3.13
N MET A 245 -10.40 12.14 2.03
CA MET A 245 -10.94 13.22 1.20
C MET A 245 -11.88 14.12 1.98
N LEU A 246 -12.72 13.56 2.84
CA LEU A 246 -13.60 14.34 3.72
C LEU A 246 -12.80 15.23 4.68
N VAL A 247 -11.74 14.71 5.30
CA VAL A 247 -10.87 15.49 6.19
C VAL A 247 -10.17 16.61 5.41
N ILE A 248 -9.65 16.32 4.21
CA ILE A 248 -9.00 17.32 3.36
C ILE A 248 -9.98 18.44 2.97
N VAL A 249 -11.17 18.07 2.50
CA VAL A 249 -12.21 19.05 2.13
C VAL A 249 -12.65 19.89 3.32
N MET A 250 -12.83 19.27 4.49
CA MET A 250 -13.16 19.97 5.72
C MET A 250 -12.06 20.96 6.12
N LEU A 251 -10.80 20.50 6.10
CA LEU A 251 -9.65 21.35 6.39
C LEU A 251 -9.57 22.54 5.43
N PHE A 252 -9.75 22.29 4.12
CA PHE A 252 -9.73 23.36 3.12
C PHE A 252 -10.83 24.39 3.38
N LYS A 253 -12.07 23.98 3.66
CA LYS A 253 -13.18 24.88 3.95
C LYS A 253 -12.99 25.68 5.23
N VAL A 254 -12.37 25.10 6.26
CA VAL A 254 -12.21 25.73 7.57
C VAL A 254 -10.94 26.56 7.67
N ALA A 255 -9.81 26.05 7.19
CA ALA A 255 -8.51 26.70 7.34
C ALA A 255 -8.23 27.75 6.26
N MET A 256 -8.60 27.51 5.00
CA MET A 256 -8.25 28.41 3.89
C MET A 256 -8.75 29.85 4.06
N PRO A 257 -10.02 30.11 4.46
CA PRO A 257 -10.48 31.48 4.71
C PRO A 257 -9.70 32.19 5.82
N ARG A 258 -9.23 31.41 6.81
CA ARG A 258 -8.45 31.94 7.93
C ARG A 258 -7.00 32.24 7.54
N PHE A 259 -6.42 31.46 6.62
CA PHE A 259 -5.11 31.77 6.03
C PHE A 259 -5.11 33.11 5.28
N THR A 260 -6.14 33.36 4.47
CA THR A 260 -6.27 34.62 3.77
C THR A 260 -6.40 35.80 4.76
N LYS A 261 -7.22 35.62 5.82
CA LYS A 261 -7.37 36.61 6.87
C LYS A 261 -6.07 36.83 7.65
N LEU A 262 -5.26 35.80 7.86
CA LEU A 262 -3.97 35.92 8.55
C LEU A 262 -3.04 36.91 7.84
N GLN A 263 -2.96 36.85 6.50
CA GLN A 263 -2.15 37.77 5.71
C GLN A 263 -2.60 39.22 5.92
N THR A 264 -3.91 39.47 5.88
CA THR A 264 -4.46 40.81 6.12
C THR A 264 -4.14 41.33 7.53
N LEU A 265 -4.14 40.46 8.53
CA LEU A 265 -3.80 40.81 9.92
C LEU A 265 -2.30 41.10 10.09
N ILE A 266 -1.45 40.38 9.38
CA ILE A 266 0.00 40.65 9.33
C ILE A 266 0.24 42.04 8.72
N ASP A 267 -0.42 42.36 7.60
CA ASP A 267 -0.29 43.65 6.94
C ASP A 267 -0.78 44.78 7.86
N ARG A 268 -1.88 44.57 8.60
CA ARG A 268 -2.38 45.52 9.61
C ARG A 268 -1.38 45.74 10.75
N LEU A 269 -0.80 44.66 11.28
CA LEU A 269 0.22 44.77 12.33
C LEU A 269 1.44 45.54 11.86
N ASN A 270 1.92 45.22 10.64
CA ASN A 270 3.04 45.93 10.02
C ASN A 270 2.74 47.40 9.82
N LEU A 271 1.51 47.74 9.40
CA LEU A 271 1.08 49.14 9.26
C LEU A 271 1.13 49.87 10.59
N VAL A 272 0.51 49.35 11.64
CA VAL A 272 0.50 49.93 12.99
C VAL A 272 1.93 50.10 13.51
N THR A 273 2.77 49.07 13.35
CA THR A 273 4.19 49.16 13.76
C THR A 273 4.95 50.26 13.00
N ARG A 274 4.73 50.38 11.69
CA ARG A 274 5.39 51.39 10.88
C ARG A 274 4.94 52.81 11.28
N GLU A 275 3.64 53.01 11.51
CA GLU A 275 3.09 54.29 11.97
C GLU A 275 3.68 54.69 13.32
N GLN A 276 3.75 53.78 14.26
CA GLN A 276 4.36 53.99 15.59
C GLN A 276 5.84 54.36 15.49
N LEU A 277 6.62 53.59 14.71
CA LEU A 277 8.04 53.89 14.54
C LEU A 277 8.30 55.25 13.88
N THR A 278 7.48 55.60 12.89
CA THR A 278 7.62 56.88 12.19
C THR A 278 7.16 58.03 13.07
N GLY A 279 6.09 57.84 13.87
CA GLY A 279 5.48 58.85 14.74
C GLY A 279 5.99 58.87 16.17
N ILE A 280 7.03 58.13 16.53
CA ILE A 280 7.45 57.92 17.93
C ILE A 280 7.76 59.23 18.68
N MET A 281 8.35 60.18 18.02
CA MET A 281 8.66 61.49 18.63
C MET A 281 7.39 62.30 18.91
N VAL A 282 6.38 62.18 18.06
CA VAL A 282 5.07 62.83 18.26
C VAL A 282 4.32 62.16 19.40
N SER A 283 4.25 60.86 19.43
CA SER A 283 3.61 60.10 20.50
C SER A 283 4.20 60.44 21.87
N ARG A 284 5.54 60.54 21.96
CA ARG A 284 6.21 61.00 23.22
C ARG A 284 5.92 62.44 23.57
N ALA A 285 5.88 63.36 22.58
CA ALA A 285 5.62 64.76 22.84
C ALA A 285 4.20 64.99 23.40
N PHE A 286 3.23 64.13 23.04
CA PHE A 286 1.85 64.20 23.50
C PHE A 286 1.50 63.18 24.59
N SER A 287 2.47 62.43 25.13
CA SER A 287 2.29 61.38 26.13
C SER A 287 1.20 60.37 25.73
N ALA A 288 1.18 60.00 24.46
CA ALA A 288 0.20 59.09 23.85
C ALA A 288 0.67 57.63 23.76
N GLU A 289 1.78 57.26 24.46
CA GLU A 289 2.39 55.95 24.37
C GLU A 289 1.41 54.82 24.70
N LYS A 290 0.59 55.03 25.78
CA LYS A 290 -0.39 54.02 26.20
C LYS A 290 -1.46 53.74 25.12
N HIS A 291 -1.90 54.77 24.44
CA HIS A 291 -2.88 54.67 23.36
C HIS A 291 -2.29 53.85 22.15
N GLU A 292 -1.03 54.10 21.80
CA GLU A 292 -0.36 53.37 20.73
C GLU A 292 -0.06 51.94 21.12
N GLU A 293 0.28 51.68 22.39
CA GLU A 293 0.46 50.34 22.94
C GLU A 293 -0.86 49.52 22.87
N GLU A 294 -1.98 50.11 23.27
CA GLU A 294 -3.30 49.48 23.22
C GLU A 294 -3.69 49.14 21.75
N ARG A 295 -3.39 50.04 20.81
CA ARG A 295 -3.67 49.89 19.39
C ARG A 295 -2.82 48.74 18.79
N PHE A 296 -1.54 48.65 19.15
CA PHE A 296 -0.67 47.57 18.76
C PHE A 296 -1.13 46.24 19.35
N GLU A 297 -1.41 46.21 20.65
CA GLU A 297 -1.84 45.01 21.34
C GLU A 297 -3.14 44.45 20.74
N GLN A 298 -4.08 45.30 20.37
CA GLN A 298 -5.31 44.87 19.70
C GLN A 298 -5.02 44.20 18.35
N ALA A 299 -4.13 44.77 17.52
CA ALA A 299 -3.72 44.18 16.25
C ALA A 299 -2.98 42.85 16.45
N ASN A 300 -2.10 42.79 17.48
CA ASN A 300 -1.35 41.58 17.87
C ASN A 300 -2.27 40.46 18.37
N GLN A 301 -3.26 40.77 19.19
CA GLN A 301 -4.24 39.81 19.69
C GLN A 301 -5.09 39.22 18.55
N ASP A 302 -5.54 40.03 17.61
CA ASP A 302 -6.31 39.57 16.46
C ASP A 302 -5.51 38.64 15.60
N LEU A 303 -4.23 38.94 15.36
CA LEU A 303 -3.29 38.06 14.65
C LEU A 303 -3.06 36.77 15.42
N THR A 304 -2.77 36.85 16.71
CA THR A 304 -2.48 35.70 17.58
C THR A 304 -3.67 34.75 17.65
N LYS A 305 -4.90 35.24 17.86
CA LYS A 305 -6.10 34.41 17.89
C LYS A 305 -6.32 33.66 16.56
N THR A 306 -6.12 34.35 15.45
CA THR A 306 -6.28 33.74 14.11
C THR A 306 -5.19 32.70 13.86
N ASN A 307 -3.94 33.00 14.19
CA ASN A 307 -2.81 32.10 14.04
C ASN A 307 -2.96 30.85 14.92
N LEU A 308 -3.37 31.01 16.19
CA LEU A 308 -3.67 29.89 17.08
C LEU A 308 -4.76 28.97 16.51
N PHE A 309 -5.82 29.56 15.94
CA PHE A 309 -6.85 28.76 15.31
C PHE A 309 -6.32 27.92 14.14
N VAL A 310 -5.57 28.56 13.23
CA VAL A 310 -4.96 27.88 12.08
C VAL A 310 -4.00 26.77 12.53
N ASN A 311 -3.11 27.10 13.49
CA ASN A 311 -2.16 26.12 14.01
C ASN A 311 -2.85 24.93 14.70
N ARG A 312 -3.91 25.19 15.46
CA ARG A 312 -4.72 24.11 16.07
C ARG A 312 -5.33 23.20 15.00
N CYS A 313 -5.93 23.78 13.94
CA CYS A 313 -6.47 22.99 12.81
C CYS A 313 -5.38 22.12 12.18
N MET A 314 -4.19 22.67 11.93
CA MET A 314 -3.05 21.91 11.36
C MET A 314 -2.53 20.83 12.31
N THR A 315 -2.42 21.15 13.60
CA THR A 315 -1.96 20.18 14.61
C THR A 315 -2.93 19.00 14.78
N PHE A 316 -4.25 19.25 14.69
CA PHE A 316 -5.25 18.18 14.74
C PHE A 316 -5.25 17.27 13.53
N MET A 317 -4.69 17.70 12.42
CA MET A 317 -4.63 16.90 11.19
C MET A 317 -3.87 15.58 11.42
N MET A 318 -2.69 15.63 12.04
CA MET A 318 -1.87 14.43 12.28
C MET A 318 -2.56 13.36 13.15
N PRO A 319 -3.15 13.70 14.33
CA PRO A 319 -3.93 12.74 15.12
C PRO A 319 -5.13 12.14 14.36
N ILE A 320 -5.83 12.94 13.58
CA ILE A 320 -6.98 12.46 12.79
C ILE A 320 -6.50 11.47 11.71
N MET A 321 -5.42 11.79 11.00
CA MET A 321 -4.84 10.88 10.00
C MET A 321 -4.37 9.58 10.65
N MET A 322 -3.70 9.65 11.81
CA MET A 322 -3.31 8.46 12.57
C MET A 322 -4.51 7.63 13.03
N LEU A 323 -5.59 8.28 13.47
CA LEU A 323 -6.82 7.59 13.85
C LEU A 323 -7.42 6.83 12.66
N ILE A 324 -7.49 7.47 11.48
CA ILE A 324 -7.97 6.83 10.26
C ILE A 324 -7.08 5.65 9.89
N MET A 325 -5.76 5.84 9.83
CA MET A 325 -4.81 4.78 9.47
C MET A 325 -4.92 3.57 10.40
N ASN A 326 -4.87 3.80 11.72
CA ASN A 326 -4.96 2.73 12.70
C ASN A 326 -6.36 2.08 12.71
N GLY A 327 -7.43 2.86 12.56
CA GLY A 327 -8.79 2.35 12.45
C GLY A 327 -8.98 1.46 11.24
N ILE A 328 -8.47 1.86 10.09
CA ILE A 328 -8.48 1.06 8.86
C ILE A 328 -7.64 -0.21 9.03
N SER A 329 -6.45 -0.13 9.66
CA SER A 329 -5.63 -1.30 9.94
C SER A 329 -6.33 -2.31 10.82
N VAL A 330 -6.99 -1.86 11.88
CA VAL A 330 -7.80 -2.73 12.76
C VAL A 330 -8.95 -3.38 11.98
N LEU A 331 -9.62 -2.62 11.11
CA LEU A 331 -10.71 -3.14 10.28
C LEU A 331 -10.21 -4.18 9.27
N ILE A 332 -9.05 -3.97 8.65
CA ILE A 332 -8.39 -4.92 7.75
C ILE A 332 -8.05 -6.20 8.50
N VAL A 333 -7.40 -6.10 9.69
CA VAL A 333 -7.06 -7.27 10.51
C VAL A 333 -8.31 -8.02 10.94
N TYR A 334 -9.34 -7.31 11.40
CA TYR A 334 -10.59 -7.92 11.82
C TYR A 334 -11.27 -8.71 10.69
N LYS A 335 -11.43 -8.09 9.53
CA LYS A 335 -12.03 -8.76 8.35
C LYS A 335 -11.12 -9.83 7.76
N GLY A 336 -9.82 -9.56 7.70
CA GLY A 336 -8.83 -10.52 7.20
C GLY A 336 -8.70 -11.75 8.09
N ALA A 337 -8.85 -11.63 9.42
CA ALA A 337 -8.87 -12.77 10.31
C ALA A 337 -10.04 -13.72 10.02
N TYR A 338 -11.24 -13.16 9.77
CA TYR A 338 -12.38 -13.97 9.31
C TYR A 338 -12.12 -14.60 7.95
N ALA A 339 -11.55 -13.84 6.99
CA ALA A 339 -11.24 -14.37 5.67
C ALA A 339 -10.18 -15.49 5.72
N ILE A 340 -9.25 -15.43 6.68
CA ILE A 340 -8.26 -16.50 6.91
C ILE A 340 -8.93 -17.71 7.58
N ASP A 341 -9.79 -17.50 8.57
CA ASP A 341 -10.54 -18.55 9.26
C ASP A 341 -11.50 -19.27 8.30
N ASP A 342 -12.15 -18.49 7.45
CA ASP A 342 -12.98 -18.98 6.34
C ASP A 342 -12.14 -19.57 5.19
N GLY A 343 -10.81 -19.45 5.19
CA GLY A 343 -9.88 -20.01 4.21
C GLY A 343 -9.85 -19.30 2.85
N THR A 344 -10.47 -18.13 2.71
CA THR A 344 -10.48 -17.33 1.46
C THR A 344 -9.24 -16.48 1.28
N MET A 345 -8.41 -16.32 2.32
CA MET A 345 -7.23 -15.46 2.30
C MET A 345 -6.07 -16.12 3.07
N GLN A 346 -4.85 -15.97 2.55
CA GLN A 346 -3.65 -16.38 3.28
C GLN A 346 -3.13 -15.22 4.18
N VAL A 347 -2.38 -15.59 5.23
CA VAL A 347 -1.75 -14.60 6.14
C VAL A 347 -0.82 -13.66 5.37
N GLY A 348 -0.12 -14.15 4.34
CA GLY A 348 0.74 -13.35 3.47
C GLY A 348 -0.03 -12.29 2.68
N ASP A 349 -1.21 -12.63 2.18
CA ASP A 349 -2.08 -11.71 1.46
C ASP A 349 -2.63 -10.62 2.37
N LEU A 350 -2.99 -10.96 3.62
CA LEU A 350 -3.39 -9.98 4.63
C LEU A 350 -2.28 -8.99 4.93
N MET A 351 -1.03 -9.46 5.09
CA MET A 351 0.13 -8.60 5.32
C MET A 351 0.39 -7.69 4.12
N ALA A 352 0.30 -8.22 2.90
CA ALA A 352 0.44 -7.44 1.67
C ALA A 352 -0.68 -6.39 1.55
N PHE A 353 -1.92 -6.75 1.88
CA PHE A 353 -3.07 -5.85 1.85
C PHE A 353 -2.89 -4.68 2.82
N ILE A 354 -2.43 -4.93 4.05
CA ILE A 354 -2.11 -3.88 5.03
C ILE A 354 -1.03 -2.94 4.49
N GLN A 355 0.03 -3.49 3.87
CA GLN A 355 1.10 -2.68 3.27
C GLN A 355 0.59 -1.80 2.12
N TYR A 356 -0.23 -2.34 1.23
CA TYR A 356 -0.83 -1.55 0.14
C TYR A 356 -1.78 -0.48 0.68
N ALA A 357 -2.58 -0.79 1.69
CA ALA A 357 -3.44 0.18 2.35
C ALA A 357 -2.64 1.35 2.92
N MET A 358 -1.57 1.07 3.67
CA MET A 358 -0.66 2.08 4.23
C MET A 358 0.06 2.92 3.17
N GLN A 359 0.27 2.37 1.98
CA GLN A 359 0.92 3.07 0.87
C GLN A 359 -0.03 4.01 0.13
N ILE A 360 -1.33 3.68 0.07
CA ILE A 360 -2.37 4.49 -0.58
C ILE A 360 -2.77 5.69 0.30
N ILE A 361 -2.79 5.50 1.61
CA ILE A 361 -3.15 6.49 2.64
C ILE A 361 -2.00 7.44 2.92
#